data_3716184ccfef3cd2464c685ba257feaf
#
_entry.id   3716184ccfef3cd2464c685ba257feaf
#
_cell.length_a   1.000
_cell.length_b   1.000
_cell.length_c   1.000
_cell.angle_alpha   90.00
_cell.angle_beta   90.00
_cell.angle_gamma   90.00
#
_symmetry.space_group_name_H-M   'P 1'
#
loop_
_entity.id
_entity.type
_entity.pdbx_description
1 polymer ?
#
loop_
_entity_poly.entity_id
_entity_poly.type
_entity_poly.pdbx_seq_one_letter_code
_entity_poly.pdbx_strand_id
1 'polypeptide(L)'
;RVEEIFEQATKLNLKTQIIKHGESINKGMEIVLINSFGVLNYYYDYCKSIFIGKSLEKKLISVSGQNPLEAARAGCKIYHGPYVYNFHEIYEFLSKINITKKINNTDELAARLIQDFRTVKNINAKNIKKINIYGENILKKTTKEIIKLI
;
A
#
# COMPACT_ATOMS: atom_id res chain seq x y z
N ARG A 1 -10.07 7.26 -16.42
CA ARG A 1 -10.06 7.25 -14.95
C ARG A 1 -8.95 8.13 -14.35
N VAL A 2 -7.74 8.13 -14.92
CA VAL A 2 -6.66 9.04 -14.43
C VAL A 2 -7.05 10.49 -14.67
N GLU A 3 -7.58 10.80 -15.85
CA GLU A 3 -8.07 12.13 -16.22
C GLU A 3 -9.23 12.59 -15.31
N GLU A 4 -10.17 11.71 -14.98
CA GLU A 4 -11.28 12.03 -14.07
C GLU A 4 -10.77 12.43 -12.67
N ILE A 5 -9.74 11.70 -12.16
CA ILE A 5 -9.13 12.03 -10.87
C ILE A 5 -8.38 13.37 -10.97
N PHE A 6 -7.67 13.60 -12.06
CA PHE A 6 -6.99 14.86 -12.33
C PHE A 6 -7.96 16.04 -12.32
N GLU A 7 -9.09 15.92 -13.03
CA GLU A 7 -10.14 16.95 -13.06
C GLU A 7 -10.72 17.21 -11.68
N GLN A 8 -11.01 16.16 -10.89
CA GLN A 8 -11.51 16.30 -9.52
C GLN A 8 -10.52 17.03 -8.62
N ALA A 9 -9.24 16.68 -8.69
CA ALA A 9 -8.20 17.33 -7.92
C ALA A 9 -8.04 18.82 -8.30
N THR A 10 -8.10 19.11 -9.60
CA THR A 10 -8.02 20.47 -10.13
C THR A 10 -9.23 21.32 -9.67
N LYS A 11 -10.44 20.75 -9.66
CA LYS A 11 -11.66 21.43 -9.12
C LYS A 11 -11.52 21.79 -7.63
N LEU A 12 -10.71 21.04 -6.88
CA LEU A 12 -10.36 21.31 -5.49
C LEU A 12 -9.18 22.28 -5.34
N ASN A 13 -8.69 22.87 -6.43
CA ASN A 13 -7.51 23.74 -6.49
C ASN A 13 -6.21 23.08 -6.00
N LEU A 14 -6.11 21.75 -6.09
CA LEU A 14 -4.90 21.01 -5.73
C LEU A 14 -3.93 20.96 -6.90
N LYS A 15 -2.65 21.30 -6.67
CA LYS A 15 -1.60 21.22 -7.68
C LYS A 15 -1.32 19.77 -8.03
N THR A 16 -1.80 19.35 -9.19
CA THR A 16 -1.80 17.95 -9.61
C THR A 16 -0.97 17.73 -10.86
N GLN A 17 -0.19 16.67 -10.91
CA GLN A 17 0.59 16.25 -12.06
C GLN A 17 0.30 14.80 -12.40
N ILE A 18 0.12 14.49 -13.70
CA ILE A 18 0.12 13.12 -14.21
C ILE A 18 1.52 12.82 -14.71
N ILE A 19 2.09 11.69 -14.31
CA ILE A 19 3.41 11.23 -14.78
C ILE A 19 3.37 9.79 -15.24
N LYS A 20 4.25 9.46 -16.17
CA LYS A 20 4.65 8.10 -16.51
C LYS A 20 5.93 7.72 -15.79
N HIS A 21 6.24 6.42 -15.77
CA HIS A 21 7.51 5.96 -15.18
C HIS A 21 8.72 6.63 -15.87
N GLY A 22 9.65 7.13 -15.07
CA GLY A 22 10.84 7.83 -15.53
C GLY A 22 10.67 9.35 -15.71
N GLU A 23 9.44 9.87 -15.65
CA GLU A 23 9.21 11.32 -15.67
C GLU A 23 9.44 11.94 -14.29
N SER A 24 9.93 13.19 -14.29
CA SER A 24 10.23 13.93 -13.07
C SER A 24 8.96 14.53 -12.44
N ILE A 25 8.91 14.54 -11.13
CA ILE A 25 7.89 15.25 -10.36
C ILE A 25 8.29 16.72 -10.23
N ASN A 26 7.41 17.62 -10.65
CA ASN A 26 7.63 19.06 -10.51
C ASN A 26 7.56 19.47 -9.03
N LYS A 27 8.39 20.45 -8.66
CA LYS A 27 8.40 20.98 -7.30
C LYS A 27 7.04 21.60 -6.92
N GLY A 28 6.57 21.30 -5.73
CA GLY A 28 5.33 21.89 -5.20
C GLY A 28 4.05 21.21 -5.65
N MET A 29 4.11 20.05 -6.28
CA MET A 29 2.92 19.24 -6.52
C MET A 29 2.37 18.67 -5.21
N GLU A 30 1.04 18.74 -5.06
CA GLU A 30 0.30 18.21 -3.92
C GLU A 30 -0.23 16.80 -4.21
N ILE A 31 -0.56 16.55 -5.49
CA ILE A 31 -0.99 15.24 -5.98
C ILE A 31 -0.17 14.84 -7.19
N VAL A 32 0.32 13.63 -7.21
CA VAL A 32 0.99 13.01 -8.36
C VAL A 32 0.25 11.75 -8.74
N LEU A 33 -0.30 11.72 -9.96
CA LEU A 33 -0.99 10.58 -10.53
C LEU A 33 -0.02 9.79 -11.40
N ILE A 34 0.35 8.59 -10.97
CA ILE A 34 1.28 7.73 -11.69
C ILE A 34 0.50 6.87 -12.67
N ASN A 35 0.63 7.18 -13.97
CA ASN A 35 -0.05 6.47 -15.05
C ASN A 35 0.88 5.42 -15.69
N SER A 36 1.30 4.43 -14.88
CA SER A 36 2.18 3.34 -15.32
C SER A 36 1.90 2.07 -14.52
N PHE A 37 2.13 0.91 -15.13
CA PHE A 37 2.00 -0.40 -14.48
C PHE A 37 3.37 -0.91 -14.01
N GLY A 38 3.38 -1.72 -12.92
CA GLY A 38 4.58 -2.42 -12.44
C GLY A 38 5.64 -1.54 -11.76
N VAL A 39 5.32 -0.29 -11.46
CA VAL A 39 6.28 0.71 -10.98
C VAL A 39 6.14 1.08 -9.50
N LEU A 40 5.19 0.49 -8.78
CA LEU A 40 4.89 0.87 -7.39
C LEU A 40 6.10 0.75 -6.47
N ASN A 41 6.96 -0.24 -6.68
CA ASN A 41 8.15 -0.47 -5.86
C ASN A 41 9.10 0.72 -5.83
N TYR A 42 9.22 1.45 -6.95
CA TYR A 42 10.06 2.66 -7.02
C TYR A 42 9.57 3.80 -6.13
N TYR A 43 8.27 3.80 -5.79
CA TYR A 43 7.65 4.87 -4.99
C TYR A 43 7.55 4.52 -3.51
N TYR A 44 7.57 3.24 -3.13
CA TYR A 44 7.44 2.83 -1.73
C TYR A 44 8.54 3.40 -0.83
N ASP A 45 9.75 3.56 -1.33
CA ASP A 45 10.87 4.11 -0.55
C ASP A 45 10.62 5.56 -0.15
N TYR A 46 9.85 6.29 -0.92
CA TYR A 46 9.48 7.69 -0.66
C TYR A 46 8.20 7.82 0.17
N CYS A 47 7.44 6.76 0.35
CA CYS A 47 6.18 6.78 1.08
C CYS A 47 6.39 6.49 2.58
N LYS A 48 5.77 7.28 3.44
CA LYS A 48 5.66 6.97 4.89
C LYS A 48 4.50 6.02 5.14
N SER A 49 3.37 6.31 4.52
CA SER A 49 2.11 5.59 4.69
C SER A 49 1.49 5.28 3.35
N ILE A 50 0.81 4.16 3.27
CA ILE A 50 0.12 3.69 2.08
C ILE A 50 -1.29 3.27 2.45
N PHE A 51 -2.25 3.67 1.66
CA PHE A 51 -3.61 3.12 1.70
C PHE A 51 -3.80 2.11 0.58
N ILE A 52 -4.21 0.89 0.94
CA ILE A 52 -4.48 -0.16 -0.04
C ILE A 52 -5.89 0.02 -0.60
N GLY A 53 -5.96 0.40 -1.86
CA GLY A 53 -7.21 0.57 -2.59
C GLY A 53 -8.04 -0.71 -2.69
N LYS A 54 -9.32 -0.58 -3.05
CA LYS A 54 -10.29 -1.68 -3.19
C LYS A 54 -10.60 -2.43 -1.88
N SER A 55 -10.11 -1.97 -0.74
CA SER A 55 -10.28 -2.64 0.54
C SER A 55 -11.34 -2.00 1.44
N LEU A 56 -11.81 -0.79 1.14
CA LEU A 56 -12.76 -0.04 1.96
C LEU A 56 -14.20 -0.11 1.42
N GLU A 57 -14.38 -0.15 0.11
CA GLU A 57 -15.69 -0.11 -0.53
C GLU A 57 -16.32 -1.50 -0.64
N LYS A 58 -17.53 -1.68 -0.06
CA LYS A 58 -18.27 -2.94 -0.06
C LYS A 58 -18.54 -3.47 -1.48
N LYS A 59 -18.81 -2.57 -2.44
CA LYS A 59 -19.04 -2.94 -3.86
C LYS A 59 -17.83 -3.56 -4.55
N LEU A 60 -16.63 -3.41 -3.97
CA LEU A 60 -15.38 -3.96 -4.51
C LEU A 60 -14.93 -5.24 -3.79
N ILE A 61 -15.79 -5.86 -2.99
CA ILE A 61 -15.48 -7.02 -2.16
C ILE A 61 -14.96 -8.22 -2.98
N SER A 62 -15.47 -8.43 -4.20
CA SER A 62 -15.05 -9.53 -5.09
C SER A 62 -13.62 -9.38 -5.63
N VAL A 63 -13.08 -8.16 -5.61
CA VAL A 63 -11.71 -7.82 -6.08
C VAL A 63 -10.86 -7.29 -4.93
N SER A 64 -11.18 -7.70 -3.73
CA SER A 64 -10.72 -7.13 -2.47
C SER A 64 -9.21 -7.13 -2.27
N GLY A 65 -8.71 -5.95 -1.90
CA GLY A 65 -7.35 -5.75 -1.42
C GLY A 65 -6.26 -5.97 -2.48
N GLN A 66 -5.05 -5.67 -2.07
CA GLN A 66 -3.82 -5.91 -2.83
C GLN A 66 -2.80 -6.52 -1.87
N ASN A 67 -1.76 -7.16 -2.40
CA ASN A 67 -0.68 -7.72 -1.57
C ASN A 67 0.10 -6.58 -0.87
N PRO A 68 0.13 -6.54 0.47
CA PRO A 68 0.81 -5.47 1.20
C PRO A 68 2.30 -5.72 1.44
N LEU A 69 2.85 -6.90 1.08
CA LEU A 69 4.19 -7.31 1.50
C LEU A 69 5.30 -6.42 0.97
N GLU A 70 5.21 -5.95 -0.27
CA GLU A 70 6.24 -5.09 -0.87
C GLU A 70 6.30 -3.74 -0.15
N ALA A 71 5.16 -3.12 0.08
CA ALA A 71 5.07 -1.88 0.86
C ALA A 71 5.56 -2.07 2.31
N ALA A 72 5.25 -3.22 2.92
CA ALA A 72 5.71 -3.56 4.26
C ALA A 72 7.24 -3.72 4.31
N ARG A 73 7.85 -4.35 3.31
CA ARG A 73 9.31 -4.48 3.17
C ARG A 73 10.00 -3.13 3.02
N ALA A 74 9.39 -2.21 2.27
CA ALA A 74 9.89 -0.84 2.14
C ALA A 74 9.69 0.01 3.41
N GLY A 75 9.16 -0.58 4.49
CA GLY A 75 8.99 0.09 5.78
C GLY A 75 7.82 1.07 5.82
N CYS A 76 6.87 0.97 4.90
CA CYS A 76 5.69 1.79 4.91
C CYS A 76 4.70 1.34 5.98
N LYS A 77 4.01 2.30 6.60
CA LYS A 77 2.81 2.06 7.39
C LYS A 77 1.64 1.83 6.45
N ILE A 78 0.85 0.79 6.69
CA ILE A 78 -0.17 0.37 5.73
C ILE A 78 -1.56 0.49 6.35
N TYR A 79 -2.44 1.24 5.68
CA TYR A 79 -3.84 1.35 5.99
C TYR A 79 -4.68 0.56 4.99
N HIS A 80 -5.69 -0.13 5.47
CA HIS A 80 -6.62 -0.90 4.64
C HIS A 80 -8.02 -0.91 5.23
N GLY A 81 -9.03 -1.06 4.39
CA GLY A 81 -10.41 -1.30 4.81
C GLY A 81 -10.64 -2.75 5.26
N PRO A 82 -11.89 -3.12 5.57
CA PRO A 82 -12.24 -4.46 6.05
C PRO A 82 -12.14 -5.56 4.98
N TYR A 83 -12.09 -5.20 3.70
CA TYR A 83 -12.21 -6.15 2.58
C TYR A 83 -10.83 -6.51 2.02
N VAL A 84 -10.18 -7.52 2.60
CA VAL A 84 -8.82 -7.99 2.24
C VAL A 84 -8.73 -9.52 2.15
N TYR A 85 -9.80 -10.17 1.73
CA TYR A 85 -9.96 -11.63 1.79
C TYR A 85 -8.84 -12.41 1.09
N ASN A 86 -8.40 -11.94 -0.08
CA ASN A 86 -7.37 -12.61 -0.87
C ASN A 86 -6.01 -12.69 -0.15
N PHE A 87 -5.79 -11.85 0.86
CA PHE A 87 -4.52 -11.74 1.57
C PHE A 87 -4.70 -11.72 3.09
N HIS A 88 -5.80 -12.31 3.60
CA HIS A 88 -6.20 -12.23 5.00
C HIS A 88 -5.06 -12.61 5.96
N GLU A 89 -4.42 -13.77 5.75
CA GLU A 89 -3.31 -14.25 6.60
C GLU A 89 -2.13 -13.27 6.63
N ILE A 90 -1.83 -12.64 5.49
CA ILE A 90 -0.76 -11.64 5.40
C ILE A 90 -1.11 -10.40 6.19
N TYR A 91 -2.34 -9.91 6.08
CA TYR A 91 -2.80 -8.74 6.86
C TYR A 91 -2.84 -9.03 8.36
N GLU A 92 -3.26 -10.23 8.79
CA GLU A 92 -3.20 -10.63 10.18
C GLU A 92 -1.76 -10.65 10.72
N PHE A 93 -0.84 -11.26 9.96
CA PHE A 93 0.57 -11.29 10.32
C PHE A 93 1.15 -9.88 10.48
N LEU A 94 0.94 -9.01 9.48
CA LEU A 94 1.44 -7.63 9.50
C LEU A 94 0.80 -6.78 10.60
N SER A 95 -0.46 -7.05 10.94
CA SER A 95 -1.15 -6.39 12.06
C SER A 95 -0.52 -6.75 13.42
N LYS A 96 -0.18 -8.04 13.63
CA LYS A 96 0.50 -8.51 14.86
C LYS A 96 1.86 -7.84 15.09
N ILE A 97 2.50 -7.37 14.03
CA ILE A 97 3.77 -6.61 14.12
C ILE A 97 3.59 -5.10 13.92
N ASN A 98 2.36 -4.60 14.02
CA ASN A 98 1.99 -3.18 13.94
C ASN A 98 2.40 -2.45 12.64
N ILE A 99 2.41 -3.15 11.52
CA ILE A 99 2.68 -2.55 10.19
C ILE A 99 1.39 -2.17 9.48
N THR A 100 0.34 -3.00 9.59
CA THR A 100 -0.96 -2.69 9.01
C THR A 100 -1.94 -2.23 10.06
N LYS A 101 -2.86 -1.36 9.65
CA LYS A 101 -3.97 -0.90 10.46
C LYS A 101 -5.25 -0.86 9.65
N LYS A 102 -6.26 -1.56 10.13
CA LYS A 102 -7.61 -1.51 9.57
C LYS A 102 -8.22 -0.15 9.88
N ILE A 103 -8.88 0.43 8.89
CA ILE A 103 -9.71 1.65 9.00
C ILE A 103 -11.12 1.32 8.51
N ASN A 104 -12.11 2.06 9.00
CA ASN A 104 -13.51 1.79 8.70
C ASN A 104 -14.14 2.82 7.75
N ASN A 105 -13.55 4.02 7.64
CA ASN A 105 -14.04 5.09 6.79
C ASN A 105 -12.93 6.05 6.39
N THR A 106 -13.26 6.99 5.52
CA THR A 106 -12.34 8.01 4.99
C THR A 106 -11.86 9.00 6.05
N ASP A 107 -12.70 9.33 7.04
CA ASP A 107 -12.34 10.28 8.10
C ASP A 107 -11.27 9.70 9.02
N GLU A 108 -11.41 8.40 9.36
CA GLU A 108 -10.38 7.69 10.11
C GLU A 108 -9.07 7.63 9.33
N LEU A 109 -9.11 7.37 8.00
CA LEU A 109 -7.92 7.40 7.15
C LEU A 109 -7.26 8.77 7.16
N ALA A 110 -8.05 9.84 6.95
CA ALA A 110 -7.55 11.21 6.92
C ALA A 110 -6.86 11.59 8.24
N ALA A 111 -7.50 11.29 9.38
CA ALA A 111 -6.94 11.55 10.70
C ALA A 111 -5.59 10.84 10.92
N ARG A 112 -5.47 9.57 10.45
CA ARG A 112 -4.22 8.81 10.53
C ARG A 112 -3.13 9.37 9.65
N LEU A 113 -3.45 9.74 8.41
CA LEU A 113 -2.48 10.32 7.49
C LEU A 113 -1.97 11.67 8.00
N ILE A 114 -2.83 12.54 8.54
CA ILE A 114 -2.43 13.81 9.15
C ILE A 114 -1.44 13.58 10.29
N GLN A 115 -1.68 12.55 11.12
CA GLN A 115 -0.76 12.18 12.18
C GLN A 115 0.59 11.71 11.63
N ASP A 116 0.57 10.86 10.59
CA ASP A 116 1.79 10.32 9.99
C ASP A 116 2.62 11.40 9.29
N PHE A 117 2.00 12.40 8.66
CA PHE A 117 2.75 13.52 8.05
C PHE A 117 3.61 14.30 9.04
N ARG A 118 3.21 14.31 10.32
CA ARG A 118 3.97 14.97 11.41
C ARG A 118 5.14 14.14 11.93
N THR A 119 5.29 12.89 11.50
CA THR A 119 6.33 11.98 11.97
C THR A 119 7.35 11.69 10.88
N VAL A 120 8.53 11.21 11.25
CA VAL A 120 9.54 10.72 10.31
C VAL A 120 9.26 9.25 10.01
N LYS A 121 9.51 8.82 8.77
CA LYS A 121 9.47 7.39 8.40
C LYS A 121 10.47 6.63 9.29
N ASN A 122 9.99 5.64 10.02
CA ASN A 122 10.83 4.79 10.87
C ASN A 122 10.81 3.37 10.34
N ILE A 123 11.95 2.93 9.81
CA ILE A 123 12.15 1.56 9.32
C ILE A 123 12.62 0.70 10.48
N ASN A 124 11.76 -0.22 10.93
CA ASN A 124 12.09 -1.16 11.98
C ASN A 124 12.74 -2.43 11.40
N ALA A 125 14.06 -2.54 11.52
CA ALA A 125 14.84 -3.67 11.01
C ALA A 125 14.35 -5.04 11.55
N LYS A 126 13.88 -5.10 12.80
CA LYS A 126 13.30 -6.33 13.37
C LYS A 126 12.02 -6.77 12.63
N ASN A 127 11.19 -5.79 12.23
CA ASN A 127 9.99 -6.09 11.47
C ASN A 127 10.33 -6.55 10.05
N ILE A 128 11.29 -5.91 9.38
CA ILE A 128 11.76 -6.35 8.06
C ILE A 128 12.26 -7.80 8.11
N LYS A 129 13.07 -8.14 9.12
CA LYS A 129 13.53 -9.52 9.31
C LYS A 129 12.37 -10.51 9.47
N LYS A 130 11.35 -10.16 10.27
CA LYS A 130 10.14 -11.00 10.43
C LYS A 130 9.37 -11.18 9.13
N ILE A 131 9.24 -10.12 8.32
CA ILE A 131 8.57 -10.17 7.00
C ILE A 131 9.32 -11.10 6.05
N ASN A 132 10.65 -11.01 6.00
CA ASN A 132 11.47 -11.86 5.15
C ASN A 132 11.35 -13.34 5.54
N ILE A 133 11.45 -13.66 6.83
CA ILE A 133 11.27 -15.02 7.36
C ILE A 133 9.86 -15.55 7.02
N TYR A 134 8.83 -14.71 7.15
CA TYR A 134 7.46 -15.09 6.79
C TYR A 134 7.34 -15.43 5.31
N GLY A 135 7.91 -14.59 4.42
CA GLY A 135 7.93 -14.85 2.98
C GLY A 135 8.70 -16.13 2.60
N GLU A 136 9.87 -16.37 3.20
CA GLU A 136 10.65 -17.61 3.00
C GLU A 136 9.87 -18.85 3.42
N ASN A 137 9.13 -18.78 4.53
CA ASN A 137 8.31 -19.89 4.99
C ASN A 137 7.15 -20.21 4.02
N ILE A 138 6.51 -19.17 3.46
CA ILE A 138 5.49 -19.37 2.43
C ILE A 138 6.12 -20.02 1.20
N LEU A 139 7.24 -19.51 0.72
CA LEU A 139 7.93 -20.05 -0.44
C LEU A 139 8.28 -21.54 -0.24
N LYS A 140 8.89 -21.88 0.91
CA LYS A 140 9.24 -23.29 1.25
C LYS A 140 8.01 -24.19 1.26
N LYS A 141 6.89 -23.75 1.86
CA LYS A 141 5.65 -24.53 1.87
C LYS A 141 5.11 -24.74 0.46
N THR A 142 5.02 -23.68 -0.33
CA THR A 142 4.52 -23.74 -1.71
C THR A 142 5.39 -24.65 -2.58
N THR A 143 6.71 -24.51 -2.52
CA THR A 143 7.65 -25.37 -3.25
C THR A 143 7.48 -26.84 -2.86
N LYS A 144 7.32 -27.13 -1.55
CA LYS A 144 7.09 -28.49 -1.07
C LYS A 144 5.81 -29.12 -1.64
N GLU A 145 4.74 -28.33 -1.74
CA GLU A 145 3.48 -28.83 -2.33
C GLU A 145 3.59 -29.04 -3.84
N ILE A 146 4.30 -28.15 -4.56
CA ILE A 146 4.54 -28.31 -6.00
C ILE A 146 5.35 -29.60 -6.27
N ILE A 147 6.42 -29.85 -5.49
CA ILE A 147 7.26 -31.06 -5.66
C ILE A 147 6.47 -32.36 -5.46
N LYS A 148 5.43 -32.35 -4.64
CA LYS A 148 4.55 -33.53 -4.45
C LYS A 148 3.68 -33.85 -5.67
N LEU A 149 3.50 -32.89 -6.58
CA LEU A 149 2.66 -33.02 -7.76
C LEU A 149 3.44 -33.45 -9.00
N ILE A 150 4.75 -33.49 -8.91
CA ILE A 150 5.70 -33.96 -9.96
C ILE A 150 6.20 -35.36 -9.61
#